data_edd532bd1f5bc50576852fb6b9c3126d
#
_entry.id   edd532bd1f5bc50576852fb6b9c3126d
#
_cell.length_a   1.000
_cell.length_b   1.000
_cell.length_c   1.000
_cell.angle_alpha   90.00
_cell.angle_beta   90.00
_cell.angle_gamma   90.00
#
_symmetry.space_group_name_H-M   'P 1'
#
loop_
_entity.id
_entity.type
_entity.pdbx_description
1 polymer ?
#
loop_
_entity_poly.entity_id
_entity_poly.type
_entity_poly.pdbx_seq_one_letter_code
_entity_poly.pdbx_strand_id
1 'polypeptide(L)'
;IAIALALLAPNLWWNAHNGFPTLQHTAELTTQSTRRGGFEPALVFALGQILMLGPVAVLAGGWLRRRLGQPQATDSQMVSVPASQWAPTSIMDGTRPSVMPDEVATPRKVAARNSPYYLASESSFRFLWALSLPLQLIALVQAFHADAHVNWAAPSMVGFCMLIAARLSPPLLRLADPRPNGWLVAVLLSNIVLTSAVLHLRDIVGPTLPSKLDVLVRMRGWDTAFQQLTPAIQAPTTTGLPVLTDQRLLITHAAYHWREHGVRTLYWNPQGTRNNHYEITHSLPDQMGADVMLVTSQREPTHITSRFATSRLMASTRVPVGPDRSVELHAYFLRGFLGYGERNDDAQTAPR
;
A
#
# COMPACT_ATOMS: atom_id res chain seq x y z
N ILE A 1 -13.35 19.31 3.83
CA ILE A 1 -14.00 18.39 4.79
C ILE A 1 -15.28 17.83 4.18
N ALA A 2 -16.26 18.66 3.73
CA ALA A 2 -17.55 18.20 3.18
C ALA A 2 -17.39 17.19 2.03
N ILE A 3 -16.51 17.45 1.06
CA ILE A 3 -16.21 16.53 -0.05
C ILE A 3 -15.65 15.19 0.46
N ALA A 4 -14.73 15.22 1.44
CA ALA A 4 -14.17 14.00 2.01
C ALA A 4 -15.25 13.17 2.73
N LEU A 5 -16.13 13.80 3.48
CA LEU A 5 -17.26 13.14 4.14
C LEU A 5 -18.25 12.55 3.11
N ALA A 6 -18.54 13.28 2.02
CA ALA A 6 -19.40 12.80 0.95
C ALA A 6 -18.81 11.55 0.24
N LEU A 7 -17.48 11.53 0.04
CA LEU A 7 -16.79 10.37 -0.54
C LEU A 7 -16.76 9.16 0.41
N LEU A 8 -16.70 9.39 1.72
CA LEU A 8 -16.74 8.34 2.73
C LEU A 8 -18.15 7.83 3.04
N ALA A 9 -19.18 8.63 2.81
CA ALA A 9 -20.56 8.32 3.18
C ALA A 9 -21.05 6.98 2.64
N PRO A 10 -20.83 6.58 1.37
CA PRO A 10 -21.25 5.27 0.87
C PRO A 10 -20.60 4.11 1.63
N ASN A 11 -19.32 4.23 1.95
CA ASN A 11 -18.59 3.21 2.70
C ASN A 11 -19.08 3.11 4.15
N LEU A 12 -19.29 4.24 4.82
CA LEU A 12 -19.83 4.26 6.19
C LEU A 12 -21.23 3.69 6.23
N TRP A 13 -22.10 4.07 5.29
CA TRP A 13 -23.46 3.56 5.18
C TRP A 13 -23.45 2.03 4.97
N TRP A 14 -22.62 1.53 4.04
CA TRP A 14 -22.50 0.10 3.80
C TRP A 14 -22.01 -0.65 5.04
N ASN A 15 -20.98 -0.14 5.72
CA ASN A 15 -20.46 -0.74 6.96
C ASN A 15 -21.54 -0.79 8.04
N ALA A 16 -22.29 0.29 8.23
CA ALA A 16 -23.38 0.34 9.23
C ALA A 16 -24.46 -0.72 8.95
N HIS A 17 -24.86 -0.91 7.68
CA HIS A 17 -25.85 -1.91 7.30
C HIS A 17 -25.35 -3.36 7.37
N ASN A 18 -24.05 -3.57 7.31
CA ASN A 18 -23.42 -4.89 7.34
C ASN A 18 -22.77 -5.24 8.69
N GLY A 19 -23.00 -4.47 9.76
CA GLY A 19 -22.46 -4.74 11.09
C GLY A 19 -20.98 -4.39 11.24
N PHE A 20 -20.47 -3.42 10.48
CA PHE A 20 -19.08 -2.94 10.54
C PHE A 20 -18.00 -4.00 10.31
N PRO A 21 -18.09 -4.83 9.25
CA PRO A 21 -17.14 -5.92 9.03
C PRO A 21 -15.69 -5.41 8.89
N THR A 22 -15.49 -4.19 8.39
CA THR A 22 -14.15 -3.58 8.30
C THR A 22 -13.54 -3.35 9.67
N LEU A 23 -14.32 -2.87 10.64
CA LEU A 23 -13.85 -2.64 12.02
C LEU A 23 -13.63 -3.96 12.75
N GLN A 24 -14.53 -4.94 12.58
CA GLN A 24 -14.39 -6.28 13.16
C GLN A 24 -13.10 -6.95 12.67
N HIS A 25 -12.87 -6.94 11.36
CA HIS A 25 -11.65 -7.50 10.77
C HIS A 25 -10.39 -6.79 11.27
N THR A 26 -10.43 -5.47 11.40
CA THR A 26 -9.30 -4.72 11.96
C THR A 26 -9.06 -5.07 13.43
N ALA A 27 -10.12 -5.19 14.24
CA ALA A 27 -10.03 -5.60 15.62
C ALA A 27 -9.46 -7.02 15.75
N GLU A 28 -9.90 -7.97 14.92
CA GLU A 28 -9.36 -9.33 14.87
C GLU A 28 -7.87 -9.35 14.54
N LEU A 29 -7.44 -8.62 13.51
CA LEU A 29 -6.03 -8.52 13.15
C LEU A 29 -5.17 -7.93 14.28
N THR A 30 -5.73 -7.03 15.08
CA THR A 30 -4.99 -6.41 16.20
C THR A 30 -4.99 -7.26 17.47
N THR A 31 -6.02 -8.09 17.69
CA THR A 31 -6.19 -8.86 18.92
C THR A 31 -5.79 -10.34 18.78
N GLN A 32 -5.95 -10.93 17.60
CA GLN A 32 -5.68 -12.35 17.34
C GLN A 32 -4.28 -12.63 16.82
N SER A 33 -3.39 -11.63 16.80
CA SER A 33 -2.01 -11.84 16.42
C SER A 33 -1.37 -12.91 17.31
N THR A 34 -1.08 -14.07 16.73
CA THR A 34 -0.35 -15.17 17.38
C THR A 34 1.12 -14.82 17.62
N ARG A 35 1.62 -13.78 16.97
CA ARG A 35 2.95 -13.25 17.20
C ARG A 35 2.94 -12.30 18.39
N ARG A 36 3.79 -12.60 19.36
CA ARG A 36 4.04 -11.69 20.47
C ARG A 36 4.69 -10.43 19.92
N GLY A 37 4.13 -9.26 20.21
CA GLY A 37 4.75 -7.97 20.00
C GLY A 37 6.08 -7.88 20.77
N GLY A 38 6.77 -6.78 20.63
CA GLY A 38 8.02 -6.52 21.31
C GLY A 38 8.95 -5.64 20.51
N PHE A 39 10.17 -5.50 21.00
CA PHE A 39 11.17 -4.63 20.38
C PHE A 39 11.59 -5.12 18.98
N GLU A 40 11.73 -6.43 18.78
CA GLU A 40 12.15 -7.01 17.51
C GLU A 40 11.14 -6.74 16.37
N PRO A 41 9.83 -7.03 16.50
CA PRO A 41 8.84 -6.68 15.48
C PRO A 41 8.78 -5.18 15.20
N ALA A 42 8.87 -4.34 16.24
CA ALA A 42 8.89 -2.89 16.07
C ALA A 42 10.12 -2.41 15.30
N LEU A 43 11.30 -2.99 15.57
CA LEU A 43 12.54 -2.70 14.84
C LEU A 43 12.43 -3.15 13.38
N VAL A 44 11.93 -4.37 13.12
CA VAL A 44 11.70 -4.88 11.75
C VAL A 44 10.74 -3.97 10.99
N PHE A 45 9.65 -3.53 11.64
CA PHE A 45 8.71 -2.57 11.06
C PHE A 45 9.41 -1.25 10.71
N ALA A 46 10.17 -0.66 11.66
CA ALA A 46 10.87 0.61 11.45
C ALA A 46 11.91 0.53 10.32
N LEU A 47 12.71 -0.55 10.29
CA LEU A 47 13.66 -0.81 9.20
C LEU A 47 12.95 -1.00 7.86
N GLY A 48 11.79 -1.66 7.86
CA GLY A 48 10.94 -1.80 6.68
C GLY A 48 10.45 -0.45 6.16
N GLN A 49 10.08 0.50 7.04
CA GLN A 49 9.70 1.86 6.62
C GLN A 49 10.87 2.61 5.96
N ILE A 50 12.09 2.47 6.51
CA ILE A 50 13.29 3.05 5.91
C ILE A 50 13.56 2.43 4.54
N LEU A 51 13.41 1.11 4.42
CA LEU A 51 13.59 0.39 3.15
C LEU A 51 12.55 0.80 2.10
N MET A 52 11.29 1.08 2.51
CA MET A 52 10.24 1.58 1.61
C MET A 52 10.57 2.97 1.04
N LEU A 53 11.23 3.84 1.82
CA LEU A 53 11.73 5.12 1.31
C LEU A 53 12.89 4.95 0.33
N GLY A 54 13.49 3.76 0.32
CA GLY A 54 14.65 3.40 -0.48
C GLY A 54 15.96 3.73 0.21
N PRO A 55 17.00 2.91 0.02
CA PRO A 55 18.30 3.06 0.70
C PRO A 55 18.97 4.38 0.36
N VAL A 56 18.66 4.96 -0.79
CA VAL A 56 19.20 6.24 -1.21
C VAL A 56 18.59 7.42 -0.44
N ALA A 57 17.35 7.30 0.05
CA ALA A 57 16.75 8.32 0.91
C ALA A 57 17.51 8.45 2.25
N VAL A 58 18.07 7.34 2.76
CA VAL A 58 18.92 7.34 3.95
C VAL A 58 20.24 8.07 3.68
N LEU A 59 20.86 7.80 2.53
CA LEU A 59 22.07 8.48 2.09
C LEU A 59 21.81 9.97 1.82
N ALA A 60 20.64 10.28 1.22
CA ALA A 60 20.19 11.66 1.02
C ALA A 60 19.97 12.39 2.35
N GLY A 61 19.44 11.71 3.37
CA GLY A 61 19.30 12.24 4.73
C GLY A 61 20.63 12.59 5.37
N GLY A 62 21.64 11.75 5.22
CA GLY A 62 23.00 12.01 5.70
C GLY A 62 23.67 13.22 5.01
N TRP A 63 23.51 13.33 3.71
CA TRP A 63 23.99 14.48 2.93
C TRP A 63 23.24 15.78 3.33
N LEU A 64 21.93 15.70 3.49
CA LEU A 64 21.09 16.82 3.92
C LEU A 64 21.51 17.33 5.30
N ARG A 65 21.79 16.42 6.25
CA ARG A 65 22.27 16.76 7.59
C ARG A 65 23.61 17.51 7.54
N ARG A 66 24.52 17.13 6.64
CA ARG A 66 25.78 17.83 6.42
C ARG A 66 25.58 19.24 5.85
N ARG A 67 24.62 19.43 4.96
CA ARG A 67 24.28 20.74 4.38
C ARG A 67 23.55 21.67 5.36
N LEU A 68 22.65 21.12 6.18
CA LEU A 68 21.93 21.90 7.20
C LEU A 68 22.83 22.27 8.39
N GLY A 69 23.88 21.51 8.62
CA GLY A 69 24.90 21.81 9.65
C GLY A 69 25.96 22.83 9.20
N GLN A 70 26.00 23.22 7.94
CA GLN A 70 26.82 24.35 7.51
C GLN A 70 26.04 25.63 7.80
N PRO A 71 26.59 26.57 8.60
CA PRO A 71 26.00 27.89 8.76
C PRO A 71 25.85 28.46 7.35
N GLN A 72 24.63 28.80 6.98
CA GLN A 72 24.40 29.61 5.77
C GLN A 72 25.28 30.87 6.00
N ALA A 73 26.38 30.94 5.28
CA ALA A 73 27.04 32.23 5.11
C ALA A 73 25.93 33.13 4.57
N THR A 74 25.50 34.04 5.43
CA THR A 74 24.55 35.08 5.08
C THR A 74 25.33 35.94 4.10
N ASP A 75 25.33 35.54 2.83
CA ASP A 75 25.75 36.39 1.75
C ASP A 75 24.70 37.49 1.68
N SER A 76 24.83 38.40 2.65
CA SER A 76 24.35 39.75 2.53
C SER A 76 25.25 40.44 1.50
N GLN A 77 25.27 39.91 0.29
CA GLN A 77 25.57 40.77 -0.85
C GLN A 77 24.45 41.81 -0.90
N MET A 78 24.66 42.86 -0.11
CA MET A 78 24.10 44.16 -0.50
C MET A 78 24.47 44.35 -1.95
N VAL A 79 23.55 44.10 -2.85
CA VAL A 79 23.61 44.67 -4.17
C VAL A 79 23.43 46.16 -3.92
N SER A 80 24.56 46.84 -3.70
CA SER A 80 24.63 48.29 -3.76
C SER A 80 24.32 48.64 -5.20
N VAL A 81 23.05 48.90 -5.48
CA VAL A 81 22.66 49.57 -6.75
C VAL A 81 23.33 50.93 -6.70
N PRO A 82 24.25 51.22 -7.63
CA PRO A 82 24.93 52.51 -7.62
C PRO A 82 23.86 53.59 -7.78
N ALA A 83 23.93 54.60 -6.94
CA ALA A 83 22.99 55.74 -6.91
C ALA A 83 22.89 56.48 -8.26
N SER A 84 23.80 56.22 -9.20
CA SER A 84 23.83 56.79 -10.52
C SER A 84 22.72 56.29 -11.49
N GLN A 85 21.99 55.20 -11.15
CA GLN A 85 20.92 54.70 -12.00
C GLN A 85 19.55 55.36 -11.71
N TRP A 86 19.47 56.27 -10.76
CA TRP A 86 18.23 56.98 -10.39
C TRP A 86 18.33 58.49 -10.64
N ALA A 87 19.19 58.91 -11.58
CA ALA A 87 19.14 60.31 -12.03
C ALA A 87 17.89 60.51 -12.91
N PRO A 88 16.85 61.21 -12.47
CA PRO A 88 15.79 61.60 -13.36
C PRO A 88 16.36 62.55 -14.39
N THR A 89 16.10 62.24 -15.65
CA THR A 89 16.38 63.15 -16.79
C THR A 89 15.81 64.53 -16.45
N SER A 90 16.70 65.49 -16.33
CA SER A 90 16.37 66.87 -16.01
C SER A 90 15.45 67.44 -17.03
N ILE A 91 14.22 67.77 -16.68
CA ILE A 91 13.43 68.79 -17.34
C ILE A 91 13.75 70.07 -16.59
N MET A 92 14.37 71.02 -17.37
CA MET A 92 14.58 72.41 -16.92
C MET A 92 13.22 73.00 -16.60
N ASP A 93 12.95 73.32 -15.34
CA ASP A 93 12.23 74.55 -15.04
C ASP A 93 12.62 75.06 -13.66
N GLY A 94 12.93 76.32 -13.63
CA GLY A 94 13.53 76.98 -12.50
C GLY A 94 12.50 77.40 -11.47
N THR A 95 12.39 76.69 -10.39
CA THR A 95 11.96 77.26 -9.10
C THR A 95 12.43 76.37 -8.01
N ARG A 96 13.33 76.87 -7.14
CA ARG A 96 13.68 76.23 -5.87
C ARG A 96 12.51 76.24 -4.88
N PRO A 97 12.23 75.20 -4.17
CA PRO A 97 11.84 75.28 -2.81
C PRO A 97 12.88 74.60 -1.88
N SER A 98 13.36 75.41 -0.97
CA SER A 98 14.04 75.02 0.22
C SER A 98 13.08 74.34 1.15
N VAL A 99 13.19 73.04 1.33
CA VAL A 99 12.86 72.32 2.57
C VAL A 99 13.59 70.98 2.50
N MET A 100 14.56 70.78 3.33
CA MET A 100 14.99 69.46 3.77
C MET A 100 13.92 68.86 4.71
N PRO A 101 13.61 67.58 4.58
CA PRO A 101 13.46 66.76 5.76
C PRO A 101 14.54 65.68 5.77
N ASP A 102 15.31 65.70 6.83
CA ASP A 102 16.05 64.56 7.32
C ASP A 102 15.07 63.43 7.63
N GLU A 103 14.72 62.65 6.64
CA GLU A 103 14.13 61.35 6.84
C GLU A 103 15.02 60.33 6.16
N VAL A 104 15.99 59.84 6.98
CA VAL A 104 16.76 58.65 6.66
C VAL A 104 15.75 57.54 6.36
N ALA A 105 15.45 57.36 5.07
CA ALA A 105 14.65 56.27 4.60
C ALA A 105 15.35 54.97 5.02
N THR A 106 14.94 54.44 6.18
CA THR A 106 15.25 53.08 6.54
C THR A 106 14.93 52.20 5.34
N PRO A 107 15.87 51.37 4.88
CA PRO A 107 15.60 50.50 3.74
C PRO A 107 14.42 49.60 4.15
N ARG A 108 13.26 49.93 3.63
CA ARG A 108 12.05 49.16 3.75
C ARG A 108 12.43 47.77 3.26
N LYS A 109 12.51 46.80 4.15
CA LYS A 109 12.56 45.38 3.84
C LYS A 109 11.31 45.10 3.00
N VAL A 110 11.34 45.45 1.73
CA VAL A 110 10.39 44.95 0.75
C VAL A 110 10.67 43.46 0.72
N ALA A 111 9.95 42.81 1.60
CA ALA A 111 10.06 41.39 1.79
C ALA A 111 9.92 40.75 0.43
N ALA A 112 10.83 39.90 0.10
CA ALA A 112 10.72 38.89 -0.96
C ALA A 112 9.51 37.95 -0.72
N ARG A 113 8.46 38.48 -0.14
CA ARG A 113 7.28 37.77 0.37
C ARG A 113 6.26 37.48 -0.74
N ASN A 114 6.46 38.05 -1.94
CA ASN A 114 5.57 37.87 -3.07
C ASN A 114 6.20 37.08 -4.22
N SER A 115 7.24 36.28 -3.94
CA SER A 115 7.69 35.32 -4.92
C SER A 115 6.68 34.18 -4.97
N PRO A 116 6.04 33.89 -6.12
CA PRO A 116 5.17 32.73 -6.29
C PRO A 116 5.88 31.39 -6.03
N TYR A 117 7.18 31.42 -5.76
CA TYR A 117 8.06 30.28 -5.47
C TYR A 117 8.17 29.92 -3.98
N TYR A 118 7.40 30.55 -3.10
CA TYR A 118 7.31 30.17 -1.69
C TYR A 118 6.38 28.94 -1.52
N LEU A 119 6.58 27.91 -2.37
CA LEU A 119 5.79 26.67 -2.32
C LEU A 119 6.10 25.78 -1.10
N ALA A 120 7.13 26.11 -0.35
CA ALA A 120 7.44 25.40 0.89
C ALA A 120 7.50 26.38 2.07
N SER A 121 6.35 26.96 2.40
CA SER A 121 6.22 27.68 3.66
C SER A 121 6.40 26.72 4.82
N GLU A 122 6.86 27.22 5.96
CA GLU A 122 6.97 26.42 7.18
C GLU A 122 5.66 25.71 7.53
N SER A 123 4.52 26.32 7.23
CA SER A 123 3.19 25.73 7.35
C SER A 123 2.98 24.50 6.46
N SER A 124 3.49 24.48 5.23
CA SER A 124 3.42 23.31 4.34
C SER A 124 4.24 22.14 4.88
N PHE A 125 5.43 22.41 5.43
CA PHE A 125 6.23 21.36 6.07
C PHE A 125 5.53 20.81 7.32
N ARG A 126 4.98 21.66 8.17
CA ARG A 126 4.20 21.23 9.34
C ARG A 126 2.99 20.40 8.95
N PHE A 127 2.29 20.78 7.89
CA PHE A 127 1.17 20.01 7.35
C PHE A 127 1.60 18.62 6.88
N LEU A 128 2.69 18.49 6.12
CA LEU A 128 3.19 17.19 5.64
C LEU A 128 3.66 16.30 6.80
N TRP A 129 4.29 16.87 7.83
CA TRP A 129 4.63 16.15 9.06
C TRP A 129 3.38 15.68 9.81
N ALA A 130 2.39 16.55 9.98
CA ALA A 130 1.13 16.22 10.62
C ALA A 130 0.33 15.14 9.87
N LEU A 131 0.45 15.09 8.53
CA LEU A 131 -0.16 14.06 7.71
C LEU A 131 0.55 12.71 7.82
N SER A 132 1.87 12.70 7.97
CA SER A 132 2.68 11.48 7.86
C SER A 132 3.00 10.85 9.23
N LEU A 133 3.39 11.65 10.21
CA LEU A 133 3.94 11.15 11.47
C LEU A 133 2.94 10.38 12.34
N PRO A 134 1.67 10.82 12.51
CA PRO A 134 0.73 10.11 13.38
C PRO A 134 0.49 8.66 12.96
N LEU A 135 0.29 8.41 11.66
CA LEU A 135 0.07 7.06 11.15
C LEU A 135 1.30 6.16 11.35
N GLN A 136 2.50 6.71 11.18
CA GLN A 136 3.74 5.97 11.46
C GLN A 136 3.87 5.61 12.93
N LEU A 137 3.55 6.54 13.83
CA LEU A 137 3.62 6.30 15.26
C LEU A 137 2.58 5.26 15.69
N ILE A 138 1.35 5.35 15.20
CA ILE A 138 0.30 4.37 15.49
C ILE A 138 0.73 2.98 15.03
N ALA A 139 1.24 2.85 13.78
CA ALA A 139 1.68 1.57 13.25
C ALA A 139 2.93 1.03 13.98
N LEU A 140 3.84 1.89 14.45
CA LEU A 140 4.98 1.49 15.26
C LEU A 140 4.56 1.00 16.65
N VAL A 141 3.62 1.68 17.29
CA VAL A 141 3.04 1.26 18.57
C VAL A 141 2.33 -0.09 18.39
N GLN A 142 1.59 -0.25 17.30
CA GLN A 142 0.96 -1.54 16.97
C GLN A 142 2.00 -2.64 16.78
N ALA A 143 3.10 -2.39 16.07
CA ALA A 143 4.19 -3.35 15.89
C ALA A 143 4.87 -3.73 17.20
N PHE A 144 4.86 -2.85 18.18
CA PHE A 144 5.38 -3.13 19.52
C PHE A 144 4.42 -4.00 20.34
N HIS A 145 3.11 -3.82 20.20
CA HIS A 145 2.11 -4.57 20.96
C HIS A 145 1.70 -5.90 20.30
N ALA A 146 1.66 -5.91 18.97
CA ALA A 146 1.22 -7.05 18.18
C ALA A 146 1.91 -7.06 16.82
N ASP A 147 1.47 -7.91 15.89
CA ASP A 147 1.99 -7.93 14.53
C ASP A 147 1.52 -6.70 13.73
N ALA A 148 2.44 -6.05 13.02
CA ALA A 148 2.13 -4.96 12.11
C ALA A 148 2.85 -5.17 10.78
N HIS A 149 2.09 -5.18 9.71
CA HIS A 149 2.67 -5.27 8.38
C HIS A 149 3.27 -3.93 7.96
N VAL A 150 4.45 -3.98 7.35
CA VAL A 150 5.20 -2.80 6.89
C VAL A 150 4.36 -1.88 6.00
N ASN A 151 3.48 -2.43 5.18
CA ASN A 151 2.61 -1.68 4.27
C ASN A 151 1.44 -0.95 4.96
N TRP A 152 1.17 -1.18 6.24
CA TRP A 152 0.08 -0.48 6.93
C TRP A 152 0.30 1.03 7.01
N ALA A 153 1.56 1.45 7.13
CA ALA A 153 1.92 2.85 7.15
C ALA A 153 2.22 3.44 5.75
N ALA A 154 2.02 2.67 4.66
CA ALA A 154 2.31 3.12 3.30
C ALA A 154 1.67 4.48 2.92
N PRO A 155 0.42 4.82 3.30
CA PRO A 155 -0.16 6.13 2.99
C PRO A 155 0.66 7.30 3.54
N SER A 156 1.33 7.14 4.69
CA SER A 156 2.18 8.19 5.27
C SER A 156 3.46 8.43 4.47
N MET A 157 3.90 7.42 3.69
CA MET A 157 5.09 7.53 2.84
C MET A 157 4.94 8.60 1.77
N VAL A 158 3.71 8.87 1.29
CA VAL A 158 3.45 9.94 0.33
C VAL A 158 3.91 11.29 0.89
N GLY A 159 3.52 11.61 2.12
CA GLY A 159 3.95 12.85 2.77
C GLY A 159 5.47 12.89 3.02
N PHE A 160 6.09 11.78 3.42
CA PHE A 160 7.55 11.71 3.58
C PHE A 160 8.28 11.88 2.25
N CYS A 161 7.81 11.25 1.17
CA CYS A 161 8.38 11.46 -0.17
C CYS A 161 8.28 12.93 -0.60
N MET A 162 7.15 13.58 -0.33
CA MET A 162 6.98 15.02 -0.62
C MET A 162 7.91 15.88 0.23
N LEU A 163 8.09 15.56 1.51
CA LEU A 163 9.06 16.25 2.38
C LEU A 163 10.49 16.12 1.88
N ILE A 164 10.90 14.91 1.48
CA ILE A 164 12.22 14.64 0.91
C ILE A 164 12.40 15.41 -0.40
N ALA A 165 11.43 15.33 -1.30
CA ALA A 165 11.46 16.02 -2.57
C ALA A 165 11.56 17.54 -2.38
N ALA A 166 10.75 18.12 -1.49
CA ALA A 166 10.80 19.55 -1.18
C ALA A 166 12.14 20.00 -0.59
N ARG A 167 12.80 19.13 0.20
CA ARG A 167 14.12 19.43 0.76
C ARG A 167 15.26 19.27 -0.23
N LEU A 168 15.14 18.33 -1.17
CA LEU A 168 16.15 18.07 -2.19
C LEU A 168 16.03 19.00 -3.42
N SER A 169 14.87 19.66 -3.57
CA SER A 169 14.53 20.45 -4.77
C SER A 169 14.75 21.96 -4.72
N PRO A 170 15.29 22.62 -3.66
CA PRO A 170 15.40 24.09 -3.67
C PRO A 170 16.01 24.68 -4.95
N PRO A 171 16.98 24.03 -5.63
CA PRO A 171 17.51 24.49 -6.90
C PRO A 171 16.63 24.24 -8.10
N LEU A 172 15.75 23.22 -8.08
CA LEU A 172 14.86 22.89 -9.21
C LEU A 172 13.78 23.94 -9.43
N LEU A 173 13.43 24.71 -8.40
CA LEU A 173 12.43 25.76 -8.47
C LEU A 173 13.01 27.12 -8.89
N ARG A 174 14.33 27.22 -9.06
CA ARG A 174 14.95 28.39 -9.67
C ARG A 174 14.77 28.28 -11.19
N LEU A 175 13.76 28.94 -11.74
CA LEU A 175 13.51 29.02 -13.19
C LEU A 175 14.70 29.54 -14.01
N ALA A 176 15.70 30.14 -13.36
CA ALA A 176 16.91 30.63 -13.98
C ALA A 176 17.95 29.55 -14.31
N ASP A 177 17.88 28.36 -13.64
CA ASP A 177 18.77 27.23 -13.94
C ASP A 177 17.96 25.94 -14.05
N PRO A 178 17.49 25.57 -15.26
CA PRO A 178 16.67 24.40 -15.50
C PRO A 178 17.42 23.06 -15.32
N ARG A 179 18.69 23.08 -14.87
CA ARG A 179 19.44 21.85 -14.69
C ARG A 179 18.86 21.03 -13.53
N PRO A 180 18.46 19.77 -13.79
CA PRO A 180 17.98 18.90 -12.74
C PRO A 180 19.07 18.71 -11.68
N ASN A 181 18.67 18.72 -10.40
CA ASN A 181 19.60 18.38 -9.33
C ASN A 181 20.11 16.95 -9.57
N GLY A 182 21.38 16.81 -9.95
CA GLY A 182 22.00 15.52 -10.27
C GLY A 182 21.85 14.50 -9.15
N TRP A 183 21.79 14.96 -7.89
CA TRP A 183 21.53 14.10 -6.74
C TRP A 183 20.11 13.55 -6.72
N LEU A 184 19.10 14.37 -7.00
CA LEU A 184 17.71 13.91 -7.09
C LEU A 184 17.54 12.87 -8.23
N VAL A 185 18.16 13.16 -9.39
CA VAL A 185 18.19 12.21 -10.51
C VAL A 185 18.86 10.91 -10.11
N ALA A 186 20.00 10.96 -9.41
CA ALA A 186 20.70 9.78 -8.93
C ALA A 186 19.86 8.99 -7.91
N VAL A 187 19.13 9.66 -7.01
CA VAL A 187 18.19 9.03 -6.06
C VAL A 187 17.08 8.31 -6.81
N LEU A 188 16.44 8.97 -7.77
CA LEU A 188 15.35 8.37 -8.53
C LEU A 188 15.83 7.18 -9.36
N LEU A 189 16.94 7.33 -10.10
CA LEU A 189 17.49 6.25 -10.92
C LEU A 189 17.91 5.05 -10.08
N SER A 190 18.59 5.27 -8.94
CA SER A 190 19.00 4.14 -8.08
C SER A 190 17.81 3.43 -7.43
N ASN A 191 16.73 4.13 -7.06
CA ASN A 191 15.50 3.48 -6.60
C ASN A 191 14.84 2.66 -7.72
N ILE A 192 14.77 3.20 -8.94
CA ILE A 192 14.23 2.46 -10.09
C ILE A 192 15.07 1.21 -10.37
N VAL A 193 16.39 1.34 -10.43
CA VAL A 193 17.31 0.20 -10.69
C VAL A 193 17.19 -0.84 -9.57
N LEU A 194 17.21 -0.43 -8.31
CA LEU A 194 17.10 -1.35 -7.18
C LEU A 194 15.75 -2.06 -7.15
N THR A 195 14.66 -1.31 -7.33
CA THR A 195 13.31 -1.90 -7.36
C THR A 195 13.19 -2.89 -8.53
N SER A 196 13.65 -2.51 -9.72
CA SER A 196 13.66 -3.41 -10.87
C SER A 196 14.53 -4.65 -10.62
N ALA A 197 15.71 -4.48 -10.04
CA ALA A 197 16.57 -5.61 -9.70
C ALA A 197 15.91 -6.59 -8.71
N VAL A 198 15.21 -6.07 -7.70
CA VAL A 198 14.49 -6.90 -6.71
C VAL A 198 13.30 -7.62 -7.35
N LEU A 199 12.51 -6.92 -8.17
CA LEU A 199 11.35 -7.50 -8.86
C LEU A 199 11.74 -8.57 -9.88
N HIS A 200 12.87 -8.36 -10.59
CA HIS A 200 13.39 -9.28 -11.59
C HIS A 200 14.50 -10.19 -11.07
N LEU A 201 14.69 -10.26 -9.75
CA LEU A 201 15.80 -11.03 -9.16
C LEU A 201 15.80 -12.50 -9.63
N ARG A 202 14.60 -13.12 -9.71
CA ARG A 202 14.46 -14.48 -10.21
C ARG A 202 14.82 -14.62 -11.70
N ASP A 203 14.49 -13.62 -12.49
CA ASP A 203 14.79 -13.64 -13.93
C ASP A 203 16.31 -13.47 -14.17
N ILE A 204 16.99 -12.76 -13.26
CA ILE A 204 18.45 -12.54 -13.28
C ILE A 204 19.21 -13.76 -12.77
N VAL A 205 18.80 -14.31 -11.62
CA VAL A 205 19.50 -15.41 -10.92
C VAL A 205 19.08 -16.78 -11.47
N GLY A 206 17.85 -16.89 -11.99
CA GLY A 206 17.30 -18.12 -12.52
C GLY A 206 16.48 -18.94 -11.53
N PRO A 207 16.09 -20.17 -11.89
CA PRO A 207 15.14 -21.00 -11.13
C PRO A 207 15.70 -21.51 -9.79
N THR A 208 16.99 -21.39 -9.55
CA THR A 208 17.68 -21.80 -8.32
C THR A 208 17.55 -20.79 -7.19
N LEU A 209 16.99 -19.59 -7.47
CA LEU A 209 16.78 -18.57 -6.43
C LEU A 209 15.88 -19.12 -5.32
N PRO A 210 16.33 -19.11 -4.05
CA PRO A 210 15.49 -19.51 -2.93
C PRO A 210 14.18 -18.70 -2.89
N SER A 211 13.05 -19.38 -2.65
CA SER A 211 11.72 -18.74 -2.66
C SER A 211 11.57 -17.59 -1.65
N LYS A 212 12.37 -17.59 -0.60
CA LYS A 212 12.39 -16.50 0.41
C LYS A 212 12.93 -15.19 -0.14
N LEU A 213 13.75 -15.24 -1.19
CA LEU A 213 14.34 -14.07 -1.85
C LEU A 213 13.54 -13.59 -3.05
N ASP A 214 12.63 -14.41 -3.58
CA ASP A 214 11.72 -14.01 -4.66
C ASP A 214 10.49 -13.31 -4.07
N VAL A 215 10.46 -11.98 -4.13
CA VAL A 215 9.33 -11.17 -3.62
C VAL A 215 8.01 -11.45 -4.33
N LEU A 216 8.08 -11.97 -5.57
CA LEU A 216 6.93 -12.29 -6.41
C LEU A 216 6.53 -13.77 -6.36
N VAL A 217 7.21 -14.61 -5.56
CA VAL A 217 6.94 -16.06 -5.51
C VAL A 217 5.49 -16.42 -5.23
N ARG A 218 4.80 -15.59 -4.42
CA ARG A 218 3.38 -15.79 -4.09
C ARG A 218 2.42 -15.55 -5.25
N MET A 219 2.88 -14.86 -6.28
CA MET A 219 2.09 -14.54 -7.47
C MET A 219 2.35 -15.51 -8.63
N ARG A 220 3.36 -16.40 -8.48
CA ARG A 220 3.78 -17.31 -9.54
C ARG A 220 3.00 -18.63 -9.50
N GLY A 221 2.89 -19.25 -10.68
CA GLY A 221 2.38 -20.62 -10.83
C GLY A 221 0.85 -20.77 -10.84
N TRP A 222 0.12 -19.73 -10.48
CA TRP A 222 -1.35 -19.79 -10.41
C TRP A 222 -1.97 -20.01 -11.79
N ASP A 223 -1.54 -19.25 -12.79
CA ASP A 223 -2.03 -19.36 -14.16
C ASP A 223 -1.89 -20.80 -14.68
N THR A 224 -0.70 -21.37 -14.56
CA THR A 224 -0.42 -22.76 -14.95
C THR A 224 -1.26 -23.77 -14.15
N ALA A 225 -1.38 -23.56 -12.81
CA ALA A 225 -2.14 -24.47 -11.97
C ALA A 225 -3.63 -24.47 -12.32
N PHE A 226 -4.23 -23.30 -12.55
CA PHE A 226 -5.62 -23.18 -12.94
C PHE A 226 -5.88 -23.69 -14.36
N GLN A 227 -4.96 -23.44 -15.32
CA GLN A 227 -5.04 -24.02 -16.66
C GLN A 227 -5.03 -25.56 -16.62
N GLN A 228 -4.19 -26.18 -15.79
CA GLN A 228 -4.13 -27.64 -15.65
C GLN A 228 -5.39 -28.22 -15.02
N LEU A 229 -6.11 -27.49 -14.18
CA LEU A 229 -7.40 -27.92 -13.60
C LEU A 229 -8.60 -27.66 -14.50
N THR A 230 -8.50 -26.78 -15.47
CA THR A 230 -9.60 -26.40 -16.36
C THR A 230 -10.32 -27.59 -17.02
N PRO A 231 -9.61 -28.63 -17.52
CA PRO A 231 -10.29 -29.81 -18.11
C PRO A 231 -11.21 -30.54 -17.12
N ALA A 232 -10.83 -30.59 -15.82
CA ALA A 232 -11.68 -31.23 -14.81
C ALA A 232 -12.93 -30.39 -14.47
N ILE A 233 -12.83 -29.06 -14.55
CA ILE A 233 -13.94 -28.14 -14.33
C ILE A 233 -14.93 -28.14 -15.51
N GLN A 234 -14.42 -28.34 -16.72
CA GLN A 234 -15.21 -28.33 -17.96
C GLN A 234 -15.61 -29.73 -18.45
N ALA A 235 -15.31 -30.77 -17.70
CA ALA A 235 -15.70 -32.13 -18.08
C ALA A 235 -17.25 -32.23 -18.18
N PRO A 236 -17.81 -33.06 -19.06
CA PRO A 236 -19.27 -33.17 -19.27
C PRO A 236 -20.06 -33.42 -17.97
N THR A 237 -19.45 -34.10 -17.00
CA THR A 237 -20.03 -34.41 -15.69
C THR A 237 -20.01 -33.26 -14.67
N THR A 238 -19.22 -32.23 -14.95
CA THR A 238 -18.98 -31.11 -14.02
C THR A 238 -19.24 -29.75 -14.63
N THR A 239 -19.48 -29.69 -15.96
CA THR A 239 -19.80 -28.46 -16.66
C THR A 239 -21.06 -27.82 -16.07
N GLY A 240 -20.99 -26.52 -15.77
CA GLY A 240 -22.08 -25.75 -15.18
C GLY A 240 -22.21 -25.86 -13.67
N LEU A 241 -21.43 -26.74 -13.00
CA LEU A 241 -21.39 -26.78 -11.56
C LEU A 241 -20.64 -25.57 -10.99
N PRO A 242 -21.10 -25.03 -9.84
CA PRO A 242 -20.32 -23.99 -9.17
C PRO A 242 -19.02 -24.54 -8.60
N VAL A 243 -18.00 -23.70 -8.59
CA VAL A 243 -16.71 -24.03 -7.97
C VAL A 243 -16.68 -23.51 -6.54
N LEU A 244 -16.59 -24.44 -5.58
CA LEU A 244 -16.42 -24.16 -4.17
C LEU A 244 -14.92 -24.05 -3.83
N THR A 245 -14.57 -23.10 -2.98
CA THR A 245 -13.21 -22.97 -2.43
C THR A 245 -13.25 -22.70 -0.93
N ASP A 246 -12.21 -23.10 -0.23
CA ASP A 246 -12.05 -22.97 1.23
C ASP A 246 -11.12 -21.82 1.64
N GLN A 247 -10.52 -21.14 0.67
CA GLN A 247 -9.55 -20.08 0.93
C GLN A 247 -9.85 -18.84 0.07
N ARG A 248 -9.75 -17.65 0.70
CA ARG A 248 -9.94 -16.36 0.00
C ARG A 248 -9.03 -16.20 -1.23
N LEU A 249 -7.79 -16.69 -1.14
CA LEU A 249 -6.87 -16.65 -2.26
C LEU A 249 -7.38 -17.50 -3.44
N LEU A 250 -7.87 -18.70 -3.17
CA LEU A 250 -8.34 -19.62 -4.20
C LEU A 250 -9.58 -19.11 -4.91
N ILE A 251 -10.58 -18.57 -4.17
CA ILE A 251 -11.75 -18.01 -4.82
C ILE A 251 -11.42 -16.82 -5.71
N THR A 252 -10.46 -15.98 -5.28
CA THR A 252 -9.98 -14.85 -6.10
C THR A 252 -9.39 -15.35 -7.42
N HIS A 253 -8.52 -16.36 -7.37
CA HIS A 253 -7.93 -16.96 -8.55
C HIS A 253 -8.97 -17.69 -9.41
N ALA A 254 -9.88 -18.46 -8.80
CA ALA A 254 -10.93 -19.15 -9.54
C ALA A 254 -11.82 -18.14 -10.31
N ALA A 255 -12.28 -17.08 -9.63
CA ALA A 255 -13.07 -16.03 -10.24
C ALA A 255 -12.33 -15.31 -11.39
N TYR A 256 -11.00 -15.15 -11.29
CA TYR A 256 -10.19 -14.52 -12.31
C TYR A 256 -9.93 -15.45 -13.50
N HIS A 257 -9.41 -16.66 -13.27
CA HIS A 257 -8.95 -17.55 -14.35
C HIS A 257 -10.11 -18.19 -15.11
N TRP A 258 -11.25 -18.43 -14.45
CA TRP A 258 -12.43 -19.04 -15.10
C TRP A 258 -13.56 -18.05 -15.40
N ARG A 259 -13.30 -16.74 -15.35
CA ARG A 259 -14.30 -15.70 -15.67
C ARG A 259 -14.92 -15.84 -17.06
N GLU A 260 -14.11 -16.23 -18.05
CA GLU A 260 -14.56 -16.40 -19.44
C GLU A 260 -15.37 -17.68 -19.66
N HIS A 261 -15.30 -18.60 -18.73
CA HIS A 261 -16.01 -19.88 -18.77
C HIS A 261 -17.36 -19.81 -18.07
N GLY A 262 -17.75 -18.65 -17.56
CA GLY A 262 -19.03 -18.46 -16.85
C GLY A 262 -19.14 -19.25 -15.53
N VAL A 263 -18.03 -19.65 -14.94
CA VAL A 263 -17.98 -20.45 -13.73
C VAL A 263 -18.43 -19.62 -12.54
N ARG A 264 -19.50 -20.05 -11.87
CA ARG A 264 -19.95 -19.46 -10.60
C ARG A 264 -19.02 -19.93 -9.48
N THR A 265 -18.47 -19.00 -8.69
CA THR A 265 -17.61 -19.32 -7.56
C THR A 265 -18.37 -19.22 -6.24
N LEU A 266 -18.11 -20.17 -5.33
CA LEU A 266 -18.66 -20.23 -3.98
C LEU A 266 -17.55 -20.34 -2.96
N TYR A 267 -17.82 -19.89 -1.75
CA TYR A 267 -16.92 -19.92 -0.63
C TYR A 267 -17.43 -20.82 0.50
N TRP A 268 -16.57 -21.69 1.05
CA TRP A 268 -16.88 -22.51 2.18
C TRP A 268 -16.93 -21.67 3.46
N ASN A 269 -18.11 -21.50 4.05
CA ASN A 269 -18.33 -20.66 5.23
C ASN A 269 -19.29 -21.31 6.23
N PRO A 270 -18.85 -22.39 6.92
CA PRO A 270 -19.72 -23.15 7.81
C PRO A 270 -20.19 -22.36 9.04
N GLN A 271 -19.38 -21.39 9.50
CA GLN A 271 -19.70 -20.56 10.66
C GLN A 271 -20.56 -19.33 10.32
N GLY A 272 -20.78 -19.05 9.03
CA GLY A 272 -21.53 -17.88 8.60
C GLY A 272 -20.83 -16.55 8.95
N THR A 273 -19.50 -16.59 9.06
CA THR A 273 -18.67 -15.40 9.34
C THR A 273 -18.78 -14.39 8.20
N ARG A 274 -18.46 -13.13 8.48
CA ARG A 274 -18.58 -12.00 7.53
C ARG A 274 -17.28 -11.18 7.48
N ASN A 275 -16.14 -11.83 7.63
CA ASN A 275 -14.83 -11.18 7.76
C ASN A 275 -14.26 -10.68 6.42
N ASN A 276 -14.80 -11.16 5.31
CA ASN A 276 -14.37 -10.73 3.98
C ASN A 276 -15.53 -10.73 2.97
N HIS A 277 -15.27 -10.09 1.83
CA HIS A 277 -16.27 -9.95 0.76
C HIS A 277 -16.87 -11.29 0.30
N TYR A 278 -16.06 -12.34 0.16
CA TYR A 278 -16.54 -13.63 -0.33
C TYR A 278 -17.40 -14.36 0.69
N GLU A 279 -17.12 -14.25 1.96
CA GLU A 279 -17.97 -14.75 3.03
C GLU A 279 -19.35 -14.08 3.02
N ILE A 280 -19.41 -12.80 2.66
CA ILE A 280 -20.66 -12.03 2.63
C ILE A 280 -21.48 -12.36 1.36
N THR A 281 -20.81 -12.50 0.21
CA THR A 281 -21.50 -12.49 -1.10
C THR A 281 -21.48 -13.83 -1.83
N HIS A 282 -20.56 -14.73 -1.50
CA HIS A 282 -20.32 -15.98 -2.24
C HIS A 282 -20.39 -17.23 -1.35
N SER A 283 -20.85 -17.13 -0.11
CA SER A 283 -21.01 -18.30 0.75
C SER A 283 -21.88 -19.37 0.08
N LEU A 284 -21.47 -20.64 0.20
CA LEU A 284 -22.30 -21.74 -0.22
C LEU A 284 -23.62 -21.70 0.57
N PRO A 285 -24.80 -21.61 -0.09
CA PRO A 285 -26.07 -21.64 0.60
C PRO A 285 -26.24 -22.97 1.35
N ASP A 286 -26.84 -22.93 2.54
CA ASP A 286 -27.16 -24.13 3.33
C ASP A 286 -28.37 -24.87 2.75
N GLN A 287 -28.24 -25.23 1.47
CA GLN A 287 -29.27 -25.93 0.70
C GLN A 287 -28.80 -27.36 0.44
N MET A 288 -29.45 -28.32 1.07
CA MET A 288 -29.15 -29.73 0.90
C MET A 288 -29.29 -30.20 -0.55
N GLY A 289 -28.50 -31.19 -0.94
CA GLY A 289 -28.55 -31.83 -2.26
C GLY A 289 -27.69 -31.12 -3.34
N ALA A 290 -27.08 -30.00 -3.05
CA ALA A 290 -26.25 -29.30 -4.02
C ALA A 290 -24.98 -30.10 -4.40
N ASP A 291 -24.68 -30.11 -5.71
CA ASP A 291 -23.44 -30.65 -6.26
C ASP A 291 -22.48 -29.50 -6.58
N VAL A 292 -21.19 -29.66 -6.30
CA VAL A 292 -20.16 -28.62 -6.52
C VAL A 292 -18.82 -29.23 -6.94
N MET A 293 -17.99 -28.41 -7.57
CA MET A 293 -16.57 -28.71 -7.74
C MET A 293 -15.75 -28.00 -6.66
N LEU A 294 -15.15 -28.76 -5.73
CA LEU A 294 -14.25 -28.16 -4.73
C LEU A 294 -12.85 -28.01 -5.32
N VAL A 295 -12.28 -26.83 -5.21
CA VAL A 295 -10.85 -26.57 -5.50
C VAL A 295 -10.19 -26.09 -4.23
N THR A 296 -9.20 -26.83 -3.76
CA THR A 296 -8.51 -26.62 -2.48
C THR A 296 -7.01 -26.91 -2.62
N SER A 297 -6.21 -26.32 -1.75
CA SER A 297 -4.78 -26.67 -1.58
C SER A 297 -4.56 -27.88 -0.66
N GLN A 298 -5.61 -28.36 0.01
CA GLN A 298 -5.53 -29.50 0.91
C GLN A 298 -5.73 -30.81 0.13
N ARG A 299 -4.81 -31.76 0.33
CA ARG A 299 -4.90 -33.07 -0.32
C ARG A 299 -6.07 -33.91 0.22
N GLU A 300 -6.42 -33.74 1.47
CA GLU A 300 -7.53 -34.46 2.13
C GLU A 300 -8.40 -33.45 2.91
N PRO A 301 -9.30 -32.73 2.24
CA PRO A 301 -10.15 -31.72 2.87
C PRO A 301 -11.35 -32.36 3.59
N THR A 302 -11.11 -33.25 4.55
CA THR A 302 -12.13 -34.06 5.23
C THR A 302 -13.24 -33.23 5.91
N HIS A 303 -12.88 -32.04 6.41
CA HIS A 303 -13.82 -31.10 7.03
C HIS A 303 -14.86 -30.54 6.03
N ILE A 304 -14.59 -30.65 4.73
CA ILE A 304 -15.54 -30.26 3.66
C ILE A 304 -16.16 -31.52 3.08
N THR A 305 -15.35 -32.51 2.67
CA THR A 305 -15.83 -33.70 1.96
C THR A 305 -16.80 -34.53 2.79
N SER A 306 -16.65 -34.57 4.12
CA SER A 306 -17.61 -35.23 5.04
C SER A 306 -19.01 -34.59 5.07
N ARG A 307 -19.15 -33.39 4.52
CA ARG A 307 -20.44 -32.69 4.41
C ARG A 307 -21.15 -32.93 3.08
N PHE A 308 -20.67 -33.89 2.30
CA PHE A 308 -21.29 -34.31 1.04
C PHE A 308 -21.51 -35.83 1.05
N ALA A 309 -22.56 -36.27 0.37
CA ALA A 309 -22.91 -37.69 0.28
C ALA A 309 -21.79 -38.48 -0.42
N THR A 310 -21.17 -37.91 -1.44
CA THR A 310 -20.02 -38.53 -2.11
C THR A 310 -18.98 -37.48 -2.48
N SER A 311 -17.71 -37.90 -2.47
CA SER A 311 -16.59 -37.09 -2.90
C SER A 311 -15.67 -37.89 -3.83
N ARG A 312 -15.24 -37.29 -4.92
CA ARG A 312 -14.31 -37.93 -5.89
C ARG A 312 -13.25 -36.93 -6.32
N LEU A 313 -11.98 -37.29 -6.16
CA LEU A 313 -10.86 -36.54 -6.73
C LEU A 313 -10.89 -36.64 -8.25
N MET A 314 -10.96 -35.51 -8.95
CA MET A 314 -11.01 -35.41 -10.40
C MET A 314 -9.65 -35.06 -11.01
N ALA A 315 -8.91 -34.15 -10.38
CA ALA A 315 -7.59 -33.73 -10.81
C ALA A 315 -6.75 -33.22 -9.64
N SER A 316 -5.45 -33.32 -9.82
CA SER A 316 -4.46 -32.69 -8.93
C SER A 316 -3.38 -32.07 -9.80
N THR A 317 -2.88 -30.93 -9.36
CA THR A 317 -1.76 -30.27 -10.01
C THR A 317 -0.73 -29.82 -8.99
N ARG A 318 0.54 -29.88 -9.39
CA ARG A 318 1.66 -29.37 -8.60
C ARG A 318 2.60 -28.61 -9.53
N VAL A 319 2.61 -27.28 -9.39
CA VAL A 319 3.41 -26.36 -10.20
C VAL A 319 4.58 -25.85 -9.37
N PRO A 320 5.82 -26.20 -9.67
CA PRO A 320 6.98 -25.69 -8.96
C PRO A 320 7.14 -24.18 -9.26
N VAL A 321 7.28 -23.39 -8.22
CA VAL A 321 7.49 -21.93 -8.30
C VAL A 321 8.83 -21.50 -7.72
N GLY A 322 9.57 -22.42 -7.15
CA GLY A 322 10.90 -22.26 -6.64
C GLY A 322 11.52 -23.62 -6.29
N PRO A 323 12.78 -23.66 -5.86
CA PRO A 323 13.45 -24.92 -5.50
C PRO A 323 12.81 -25.59 -4.28
N ASP A 324 12.20 -24.80 -3.41
CA ASP A 324 11.62 -25.22 -2.11
C ASP A 324 10.10 -24.94 -2.02
N ARG A 325 9.46 -24.56 -3.13
CA ARG A 325 8.05 -24.17 -3.13
C ARG A 325 7.31 -24.56 -4.39
N SER A 326 6.08 -25.03 -4.21
CA SER A 326 5.13 -25.34 -5.29
C SER A 326 3.74 -24.80 -4.97
N VAL A 327 2.96 -24.51 -6.01
CA VAL A 327 1.51 -24.37 -5.92
C VAL A 327 0.90 -25.74 -6.14
N GLU A 328 0.19 -26.24 -5.15
CA GLU A 328 -0.47 -27.55 -5.19
C GLU A 328 -1.97 -27.35 -5.01
N LEU A 329 -2.75 -27.85 -5.96
CA LEU A 329 -4.20 -27.76 -5.97
C LEU A 329 -4.83 -29.09 -6.32
N HIS A 330 -5.99 -29.34 -5.71
CA HIS A 330 -6.79 -30.53 -5.89
C HIS A 330 -8.22 -30.12 -6.26
N ALA A 331 -8.80 -30.76 -7.28
CA ALA A 331 -10.17 -30.58 -7.69
C ALA A 331 -10.98 -31.84 -7.36
N TYR A 332 -12.02 -31.69 -6.54
CA TYR A 332 -12.93 -32.78 -6.16
C TYR A 332 -14.33 -32.50 -6.71
N PHE A 333 -14.96 -33.53 -7.23
CA PHE A 333 -16.39 -33.51 -7.48
C PHE A 333 -17.11 -33.96 -6.21
N LEU A 334 -17.92 -33.08 -5.64
CA LEU A 334 -18.70 -33.30 -4.43
C LEU A 334 -20.18 -33.32 -4.77
N ARG A 335 -20.90 -34.35 -4.34
CA ARG A 335 -22.32 -34.53 -4.62
C ARG A 335 -23.15 -34.60 -3.36
N GLY A 336 -24.32 -33.99 -3.44
CA GLY A 336 -25.33 -34.11 -2.40
C GLY A 336 -24.89 -33.45 -1.09
N PHE A 337 -24.83 -32.13 -1.07
CA PHE A 337 -24.49 -31.38 0.14
C PHE A 337 -25.47 -31.72 1.27
N LEU A 338 -24.95 -32.12 2.44
CA LEU A 338 -25.71 -32.55 3.62
C LEU A 338 -25.99 -31.41 4.61
N GLY A 339 -25.63 -30.19 4.25
CA GLY A 339 -25.68 -29.04 5.15
C GLY A 339 -24.42 -28.89 5.99
N TYR A 340 -24.27 -27.72 6.60
CA TYR A 340 -23.13 -27.44 7.47
C TYR A 340 -23.13 -28.19 8.82
N GLY A 341 -24.28 -28.78 9.20
CA GLY A 341 -24.52 -29.36 10.52
C GLY A 341 -24.91 -28.31 11.56
N GLU A 342 -25.00 -28.73 12.81
CA GLU A 342 -25.30 -27.80 13.92
C GLU A 342 -24.22 -26.71 13.97
N ARG A 343 -24.64 -25.46 13.84
CA ARG A 343 -23.78 -24.31 14.12
C ARG A 343 -23.52 -24.31 15.62
N ASN A 344 -22.26 -24.30 16.02
CA ASN A 344 -21.88 -23.96 17.38
C ASN A 344 -22.14 -22.46 17.61
N ASP A 345 -23.42 -22.10 17.80
CA ASP A 345 -23.83 -20.71 18.10
C ASP A 345 -23.26 -20.24 19.46
N ASP A 346 -22.80 -21.19 20.31
CA ASP A 346 -22.21 -20.90 21.61
C ASP A 346 -20.88 -20.15 21.55
N ALA A 347 -20.19 -20.15 20.41
CA ALA A 347 -18.93 -19.43 20.27
C ALA A 347 -19.11 -17.90 20.12
N GLN A 348 -20.33 -17.44 19.79
CA GLN A 348 -20.62 -16.00 19.61
C GLN A 348 -21.25 -15.36 20.85
N THR A 349 -21.72 -16.14 21.81
CA THR A 349 -22.40 -15.65 23.03
C THR A 349 -21.55 -15.65 24.28
N ALA A 350 -20.29 -16.04 24.22
CA ALA A 350 -19.38 -15.87 25.35
C ALA A 350 -19.19 -14.35 25.64
N PRO A 351 -19.62 -13.84 26.78
CA PRO A 351 -19.39 -12.45 27.14
C PRO A 351 -17.88 -12.21 27.25
N ARG A 352 -17.40 -11.21 26.53
CA ARG A 352 -16.00 -10.75 26.57
C ARG A 352 -15.75 -9.86 27.78
#